data_0b352df6a3db9e64ce02acf8d73b4968
#
_entry.id   0b352df6a3db9e64ce02acf8d73b4968
#
_cell.length_a   1.000
_cell.length_b   1.000
_cell.length_c   1.000
_cell.angle_alpha   90.00
_cell.angle_beta   90.00
_cell.angle_gamma   90.00
#
_symmetry.space_group_name_H-M   'P 1'
#
loop_
_entity.id
_entity.type
_entity.pdbx_description
1 polymer ?
#
loop_
_entity_poly.entity_id
_entity_poly.type
_entity_poly.pdbx_seq_one_letter_code
_entity_poly.pdbx_strand_id
1 'polypeptide(L)' 'MWVRFMDVPDGYAATIWQELFHQEALPVRVIPPLEVGSMREPREIWVPDSKTHVAREVLNKI' A
#
# COMPACT_ATOMS: atom_id res chain seq x y z
N MET A 1 -2.77 -15.24 1.47
CA MET A 1 -3.98 -14.40 1.58
C MET A 1 -3.57 -12.94 1.72
N TRP A 2 -4.34 -12.04 1.13
CA TRP A 2 -4.09 -10.61 1.21
C TRP A 2 -4.93 -9.99 2.32
N VAL A 3 -4.34 -9.07 3.07
CA VAL A 3 -5.04 -8.36 4.13
C VAL A 3 -4.84 -6.86 3.98
N ARG A 4 -5.85 -6.09 4.41
CA ARG A 4 -5.73 -4.63 4.41
C ARG A 4 -4.72 -4.22 5.46
N PHE A 5 -3.74 -3.41 5.06
CA PHE A 5 -2.69 -2.97 5.95
C PHE A 5 -2.87 -1.52 6.40
N MET A 6 -3.22 -0.63 5.47
CA MET A 6 -3.40 0.78 5.82
C MET A 6 -4.34 1.46 4.81
N ASP A 7 -4.92 2.56 5.24
CA ASP A 7 -5.70 3.44 4.38
C ASP A 7 -4.85 4.66 4.03
N VAL A 8 -5.01 5.15 2.81
CA VAL A 8 -4.35 6.37 2.37
C VAL A 8 -5.40 7.32 1.82
N PRO A 9 -5.17 8.65 1.91
CA PRO A 9 -6.20 9.62 1.55
C PRO A 9 -6.48 9.72 0.05
N ASP A 10 -5.53 9.36 -0.81
CA ASP A 10 -5.72 9.48 -2.25
C ASP A 10 -4.76 8.56 -2.99
N GLY A 11 -4.88 8.54 -4.33
CA GLY A 11 -4.04 7.70 -5.18
C GLY A 11 -2.60 8.17 -5.23
N TYR A 12 -2.33 9.45 -5.01
CA TYR A 12 -0.96 9.97 -5.00
C TYR A 12 -0.20 9.41 -3.81
N ALA A 13 -0.82 9.43 -2.63
CA ALA A 13 -0.22 8.81 -1.44
C ALA A 13 -0.05 7.31 -1.64
N ALA A 14 -1.01 6.65 -2.26
CA ALA A 14 -0.92 5.22 -2.55
C ALA A 14 0.28 4.90 -3.44
N THR A 15 0.55 5.74 -4.44
CA THR A 15 1.70 5.55 -5.33
C THR A 15 3.01 5.64 -4.56
N ILE A 16 3.13 6.63 -3.66
CA ILE A 16 4.34 6.80 -2.86
C ILE A 16 4.57 5.58 -1.97
N TRP A 17 3.53 5.13 -1.27
CA TRP A 17 3.65 3.96 -0.41
C TRP A 17 3.95 2.69 -1.20
N GLN A 18 3.33 2.53 -2.37
CA GLN A 18 3.59 1.39 -3.23
C GLN A 18 5.07 1.32 -3.62
N GLU A 19 5.66 2.46 -4.00
CA GLU A 19 7.07 2.50 -4.35
C GLU A 19 7.96 2.16 -3.17
N LEU A 20 7.66 2.70 -1.99
CA LEU A 20 8.44 2.41 -0.79
C LEU A 20 8.42 0.93 -0.46
N PHE A 21 7.24 0.31 -0.51
CA PHE A 21 7.13 -1.13 -0.23
C PHE A 21 7.84 -1.96 -1.29
N HIS A 22 7.76 -1.57 -2.56
CA HIS A 22 8.45 -2.28 -3.62
C HIS A 22 9.97 -2.23 -3.47
N GLN A 23 10.50 -1.10 -2.97
CA GLN A 23 11.94 -0.99 -2.69
C GLN A 23 12.39 -1.99 -1.64
N GLU A 24 11.49 -2.38 -0.74
CA GLU A 24 11.77 -3.39 0.29
C GLU A 24 11.38 -4.79 -0.18
N ALA A 25 11.14 -4.96 -1.48
CA ALA A 25 10.74 -6.24 -2.08
C ALA A 25 9.42 -6.78 -1.51
N LEU A 26 8.54 -5.89 -1.07
CA LEU A 26 7.24 -6.26 -0.52
C LEU A 26 6.15 -6.04 -1.58
N PRO A 27 5.47 -7.10 -2.03
CA PRO A 27 4.35 -6.91 -2.95
C PRO A 27 3.17 -6.26 -2.24
N VAL A 28 2.50 -5.34 -2.94
CA VAL A 28 1.32 -4.67 -2.40
C VAL A 28 0.23 -4.61 -3.47
N ARG A 29 -1.02 -4.45 -3.00
CA ARG A 29 -2.16 -4.17 -3.86
C ARG A 29 -2.82 -2.89 -3.40
N VAL A 30 -3.19 -2.06 -4.36
CA VAL A 30 -3.93 -0.83 -4.09
C VAL A 30 -5.38 -1.08 -4.49
N ILE A 31 -6.30 -0.84 -3.55
CA ILE A 31 -7.73 -1.09 -3.77
C ILE A 31 -8.52 0.17 -3.45
N PRO A 32 -9.34 0.67 -4.37
CA PRO A 32 -9.45 0.25 -5.77
C PRO A 32 -8.18 0.54 -6.56
N PRO A 33 -7.97 -0.15 -7.70
CA PRO A 33 -6.76 0.08 -8.51
C PRO A 33 -6.59 1.54 -8.90
N LEU A 34 -5.35 1.97 -9.08
CA LEU A 34 -5.03 3.38 -9.37
C LEU A 34 -5.67 3.88 -10.65
N GLU A 35 -5.88 3.00 -11.64
CA GLU A 35 -6.51 3.36 -12.91
C GLU A 35 -8.03 3.46 -12.83
N VAL A 36 -8.62 3.10 -11.68
CA VAL A 36 -10.07 3.15 -11.50
C VAL A 36 -10.43 4.39 -10.69
N GLY A 37 -11.39 5.17 -11.18
CA GLY A 37 -11.84 6.38 -10.52
C GLY A 37 -10.81 7.51 -10.59
N SER A 38 -10.88 8.43 -9.64
CA SER A 38 -10.00 9.60 -9.59
C SER A 38 -8.82 9.34 -8.65
N MET A 39 -7.66 9.91 -8.99
CA MET A 39 -6.49 9.87 -8.10
C MET A 39 -6.72 10.61 -6.79
N ARG A 40 -7.79 11.37 -6.68
CA ARG A 40 -8.12 12.09 -5.44
C ARG A 40 -8.99 11.28 -4.50
N GLU A 41 -9.42 10.08 -4.92
CA GLU A 41 -10.23 9.22 -4.07
C GLU A 41 -9.35 8.42 -3.12
N PRO A 42 -9.86 8.10 -1.92
CA PRO A 42 -9.12 7.26 -0.97
C PRO A 42 -8.80 5.89 -1.53
N ARG A 43 -7.72 5.31 -1.04
CA ARG A 43 -7.28 3.97 -1.42
C ARG A 43 -6.89 3.18 -0.18
N GLU A 44 -6.90 1.87 -0.32
CA GLU A 44 -6.41 0.95 0.69
C GLU A 44 -5.15 0.27 0.17
N ILE A 45 -4.18 0.06 1.05
CA ILE A 45 -2.97 -0.70 0.73
C ILE A 45 -3.10 -2.07 1.37
N TRP A 46 -3.04 -3.11 0.54
CA TRP A 46 -3.15 -4.50 0.97
C TRP A 46 -1.81 -5.20 0.79
N VAL A 47 -1.46 -6.05 1.72
CA VAL A 47 -0.21 -6.82 1.70
C VAL A 47 -0.53 -8.29 1.97
N PRO A 48 0.37 -9.23 1.59
CA PRO A 48 0.20 -10.63 1.98
C PRO A 48 0.20 -10.75 3.50
N ASP A 49 -0.68 -11.57 4.02
CA ASP A 49 -0.81 -11.77 5.47
C ASP A 49 0.53 -12.13 6.11
N SER A 50 1.29 -13.01 5.47
CA SER A 50 2.59 -13.46 5.98
C SER A 50 3.66 -12.36 5.96
N LYS A 51 3.38 -11.20 5.36
CA LYS A 51 4.34 -10.11 5.20
C LYS A 51 3.96 -8.84 5.98
N THR A 52 2.95 -8.92 6.85
CA THR A 52 2.53 -7.74 7.62
C THR A 52 3.64 -7.21 8.51
N HIS A 53 4.46 -8.09 9.08
CA HIS A 53 5.58 -7.66 9.92
C HIS A 53 6.62 -6.87 9.11
N VAL A 54 6.85 -7.25 7.84
CA VAL A 54 7.76 -6.51 6.96
C VAL A 54 7.19 -5.13 6.66
N ALA A 55 5.88 -5.05 6.40
CA ALA A 55 5.24 -3.77 6.14
C ALA A 55 5.36 -2.83 7.34
N ARG A 56 5.20 -3.35 8.55
CA ARG A 56 5.36 -2.54 9.76
C ARG A 56 6.78 -2.05 9.95
N GLU A 57 7.77 -2.87 9.62
CA GLU A 57 9.18 -2.46 9.68
C GLU A 57 9.45 -1.30 8.72
N VAL A 58 8.88 -1.35 7.51
CA VAL A 58 9.03 -0.25 6.55
C VAL A 58 8.44 1.04 7.13
N LEU A 59 7.25 0.97 7.73
CA LEU A 59 6.65 2.13 8.38
C LEU A 59 7.56 2.70 9.47
N ASN A 60 8.18 1.85 10.24
CA ASN A 60 9.03 2.29 11.37
C ASN A 60 10.33 2.95 10.92
N LYS A 61 10.74 2.75 9.67
CA LYS A 61 11.95 3.37 9.13
C LYS A 61 11.74 4.79 8.66
N ILE A 62 10.50 5.21 8.51
CA ILE A 62 10.15 6.49 7.88
C ILE A 62 9.90 7.60 8.91
#